data_45688a44128c17cfa6e8099441bf7caa
#
_entry.id   45688a44128c17cfa6e8099441bf7caa
#
_cell.length_a   1.000
_cell.length_b   1.000
_cell.length_c   1.000
_cell.angle_alpha   90.00
_cell.angle_beta   90.00
_cell.angle_gamma   90.00
#
_symmetry.space_group_name_H-M   'P 1'
#
loop_
_entity.id
_entity.type
_entity.pdbx_description
1 polymer ?
#
loop_
_entity_poly.entity_id
_entity_poly.type
_entity_poly.pdbx_seq_one_letter_code
_entity_poly.pdbx_strand_id
1 'polypeptide(L)'
;MKSLLLGSAALSMLVGMAGIAAAQEYKIGISNTVQGNGWREEMICAMKAEALASGKVASLNIAHRNTDAAGQLEDIRNLIQAGVNAIVVNPANADGINAAIKEATDKGIVVVAVDQAVTEPSAYILSNNQEQYAYLGAKWLFEQMGGKGTVIYMRGAAGAGADNDRDKGFKRALAEFPDVEVGQEVFTGWQQDQAKQQINDIIAAGVPFEGVWTSGIDNVIVDAFVESGTPLVPIVGADNAGFVGQLSSVEGLKGAAVTNPGSVGGAGVALAIQILDGKAPEQKLVLVDPVLWDNTSDDGKALLAGAANPNLSPEWPVSVSIPGWTNYTMDQIIACKGPGE
;
A
#
# COMPACT_ATOMS: atom_id res chain seq x y z
N MET A 1 -28.61 -20.65 87.29
CA MET A 1 -28.73 -19.50 86.42
C MET A 1 -27.49 -19.45 85.55
N LYS A 2 -27.63 -19.89 84.27
CA LYS A 2 -26.55 -19.93 83.28
C LYS A 2 -26.85 -18.87 82.21
N SER A 3 -26.04 -17.82 82.13
CA SER A 3 -26.14 -16.77 81.12
C SER A 3 -25.38 -17.23 79.84
N LEU A 4 -26.08 -17.33 78.72
CA LEU A 4 -25.52 -17.51 77.37
C LEU A 4 -25.09 -16.12 76.82
N LEU A 5 -23.81 -16.03 76.44
CA LEU A 5 -23.28 -14.92 75.65
C LEU A 5 -23.37 -15.33 74.16
N LEU A 6 -24.18 -14.59 73.38
CA LEU A 6 -24.21 -14.65 71.93
C LEU A 6 -23.11 -13.74 71.37
N GLY A 7 -22.14 -14.36 70.74
CA GLY A 7 -21.13 -13.63 69.93
C GLY A 7 -21.62 -13.40 68.49
N SER A 8 -21.81 -12.15 68.12
CA SER A 8 -22.09 -11.73 66.72
C SER A 8 -20.83 -11.69 65.94
N ALA A 9 -20.66 -12.60 64.97
CA ALA A 9 -19.60 -12.52 63.97
C ALA A 9 -20.02 -11.58 62.81
N ALA A 10 -19.38 -10.43 62.76
CA ALA A 10 -19.54 -9.51 61.62
C ALA A 10 -18.71 -10.04 60.42
N LEU A 11 -19.41 -10.51 59.40
CA LEU A 11 -18.80 -10.95 58.11
C LEU A 11 -18.58 -9.69 57.27
N SER A 12 -17.33 -9.18 57.20
CA SER A 12 -16.94 -8.06 56.31
C SER A 12 -16.84 -8.57 54.88
N MET A 13 -17.82 -8.29 54.01
CA MET A 13 -17.71 -8.49 52.57
C MET A 13 -16.76 -7.42 52.01
N LEU A 14 -15.55 -7.84 51.62
CA LEU A 14 -14.70 -7.07 50.71
C LEU A 14 -15.31 -7.17 49.30
N VAL A 15 -16.05 -6.13 48.89
CA VAL A 15 -16.42 -5.93 47.49
C VAL A 15 -15.14 -5.51 46.76
N GLY A 16 -14.49 -6.45 46.09
CA GLY A 16 -13.39 -6.16 45.16
C GLY A 16 -13.95 -5.32 44.00
N MET A 17 -13.71 -4.03 44.00
CA MET A 17 -13.86 -3.22 42.79
C MET A 17 -12.79 -3.71 41.79
N ALA A 18 -13.17 -4.63 40.89
CA ALA A 18 -12.45 -4.83 39.66
C ALA A 18 -12.55 -3.51 38.89
N GLY A 19 -11.52 -2.69 38.98
CA GLY A 19 -11.38 -1.52 38.12
C GLY A 19 -11.42 -2.02 36.67
N ILE A 20 -12.45 -1.61 35.93
CA ILE A 20 -12.44 -1.71 34.48
C ILE A 20 -11.28 -0.82 34.06
N ALA A 21 -10.13 -1.44 33.71
CA ALA A 21 -9.05 -0.71 33.05
C ALA A 21 -9.68 -0.13 31.79
N ALA A 22 -9.84 1.19 31.74
CA ALA A 22 -10.25 1.87 30.52
C ALA A 22 -9.23 1.45 29.45
N ALA A 23 -9.73 0.89 28.35
CA ALA A 23 -8.88 0.55 27.22
C ALA A 23 -8.13 1.84 26.83
N GLN A 24 -6.81 1.77 26.73
CA GLN A 24 -6.03 2.93 26.36
C GLN A 24 -6.34 3.25 24.90
N GLU A 25 -6.97 4.40 24.67
CA GLU A 25 -7.35 4.86 23.35
C GLU A 25 -6.25 5.78 22.80
N TYR A 26 -5.77 5.47 21.59
CA TYR A 26 -4.69 6.19 20.93
C TYR A 26 -5.22 7.27 19.99
N LYS A 27 -4.45 8.35 19.84
CA LYS A 27 -4.60 9.33 18.76
C LYS A 27 -3.54 9.06 17.73
N ILE A 28 -3.93 8.81 16.48
CA ILE A 28 -3.00 8.52 15.39
C ILE A 28 -3.04 9.63 14.34
N GLY A 29 -1.87 10.12 13.98
CA GLY A 29 -1.67 11.03 12.85
C GLY A 29 -1.44 10.24 11.57
N ILE A 30 -1.99 10.72 10.46
CA ILE A 30 -1.75 10.17 9.12
C ILE A 30 -1.25 11.29 8.23
N SER A 31 -0.16 11.04 7.48
CA SER A 31 0.37 11.99 6.49
C SER A 31 0.60 11.31 5.15
N ASN A 32 -0.01 11.86 4.09
CA ASN A 32 0.13 11.40 2.71
C ASN A 32 0.15 12.59 1.75
N THR A 33 1.03 12.54 0.74
CA THR A 33 1.37 13.67 -0.14
C THR A 33 0.71 13.64 -1.51
N VAL A 34 -0.08 12.60 -1.83
CA VAL A 34 -0.77 12.46 -3.10
C VAL A 34 -2.24 12.14 -2.85
N GLN A 35 -3.13 13.03 -3.30
CA GLN A 35 -4.57 12.87 -3.25
C GLN A 35 -5.13 12.64 -4.66
N GLY A 36 -6.21 11.87 -4.78
CA GLY A 36 -6.89 11.59 -6.05
C GLY A 36 -6.29 10.43 -6.86
N ASN A 37 -5.25 9.76 -6.35
CA ASN A 37 -4.76 8.51 -6.93
C ASN A 37 -5.46 7.33 -6.22
N GLY A 38 -6.09 6.42 -6.99
CA GLY A 38 -6.92 5.35 -6.44
C GLY A 38 -6.22 4.46 -5.41
N TRP A 39 -4.96 4.10 -5.64
CA TRP A 39 -4.16 3.34 -4.68
C TRP A 39 -3.96 4.11 -3.35
N ARG A 40 -3.72 5.44 -3.42
CA ARG A 40 -3.56 6.28 -2.24
C ARG A 40 -4.87 6.47 -1.48
N GLU A 41 -5.99 6.56 -2.19
CA GLU A 41 -7.32 6.63 -1.56
C GLU A 41 -7.64 5.33 -0.83
N GLU A 42 -7.38 4.16 -1.43
CA GLU A 42 -7.52 2.88 -0.74
C GLU A 42 -6.63 2.80 0.49
N MET A 43 -5.36 3.23 0.40
CA MET A 43 -4.44 3.24 1.52
C MET A 43 -5.00 4.04 2.71
N ILE A 44 -5.59 5.21 2.47
CA ILE A 44 -6.23 6.03 3.50
C ILE A 44 -7.46 5.32 4.07
N CYS A 45 -8.29 4.71 3.21
CA CYS A 45 -9.46 3.95 3.67
C CYS A 45 -9.05 2.73 4.50
N ALA A 46 -7.96 2.05 4.14
CA ALA A 46 -7.39 0.96 4.92
C ALA A 46 -6.90 1.41 6.31
N MET A 47 -6.25 2.59 6.40
CA MET A 47 -5.84 3.18 7.67
C MET A 47 -7.04 3.50 8.56
N LYS A 48 -8.10 4.08 7.99
CA LYS A 48 -9.35 4.38 8.69
C LYS A 48 -10.04 3.11 9.18
N ALA A 49 -10.18 2.11 8.31
CA ALA A 49 -10.83 0.85 8.61
C ALA A 49 -10.08 0.08 9.71
N GLU A 50 -8.74 0.04 9.68
CA GLU A 50 -7.95 -0.63 10.72
C GLU A 50 -8.03 0.09 12.06
N ALA A 51 -7.98 1.42 12.04
CA ALA A 51 -8.15 2.21 13.25
C ALA A 51 -9.50 1.92 13.92
N LEU A 52 -10.58 1.83 13.13
CA LEU A 52 -11.93 1.51 13.62
C LEU A 52 -12.00 0.04 14.10
N ALA A 53 -11.51 -0.91 13.31
CA ALA A 53 -11.58 -2.34 13.63
C ALA A 53 -10.76 -2.71 14.86
N SER A 54 -9.66 -2.01 15.12
CA SER A 54 -8.81 -2.25 16.31
C SER A 54 -9.53 -1.99 17.64
N GLY A 55 -10.52 -1.09 17.65
CA GLY A 55 -11.19 -0.62 18.88
C GLY A 55 -10.25 0.10 19.87
N LYS A 56 -9.05 0.51 19.43
CA LYS A 56 -8.01 1.14 20.28
C LYS A 56 -7.67 2.57 19.89
N VAL A 57 -8.24 3.07 18.80
CA VAL A 57 -7.97 4.41 18.28
C VAL A 57 -9.16 5.31 18.58
N ALA A 58 -8.92 6.36 19.39
CA ALA A 58 -9.95 7.35 19.72
C ALA A 58 -10.21 8.33 18.57
N SER A 59 -9.14 8.68 17.83
CA SER A 59 -9.25 9.65 16.73
C SER A 59 -8.11 9.51 15.73
N LEU A 60 -8.40 9.90 14.49
CA LEU A 60 -7.42 10.06 13.42
C LEU A 60 -7.28 11.56 13.07
N ASN A 61 -6.05 12.03 13.00
CA ASN A 61 -5.70 13.34 12.50
C ASN A 61 -5.05 13.17 11.13
N ILE A 62 -5.76 13.48 10.03
CA ILE A 62 -5.36 13.12 8.67
C ILE A 62 -4.92 14.36 7.89
N ALA A 63 -3.65 14.36 7.44
CA ALA A 63 -3.12 15.26 6.43
C ALA A 63 -2.97 14.48 5.11
N HIS A 64 -3.99 14.56 4.27
CA HIS A 64 -4.06 13.89 2.98
C HIS A 64 -4.31 14.94 1.89
N ARG A 65 -3.25 15.36 1.23
CA ARG A 65 -3.29 16.44 0.24
C ARG A 65 -2.13 16.35 -0.74
N ASN A 66 -2.26 16.99 -1.89
CA ASN A 66 -1.15 17.12 -2.84
C ASN A 66 -0.13 18.12 -2.30
N THR A 67 1.08 17.63 -2.01
CA THR A 67 2.20 18.44 -1.50
C THR A 67 3.54 17.76 -1.77
N ASP A 68 4.63 18.46 -1.50
CA ASP A 68 6.00 17.94 -1.54
C ASP A 68 6.55 17.58 -0.15
N ALA A 69 7.84 17.26 -0.07
CA ALA A 69 8.51 16.94 1.20
C ALA A 69 8.52 18.10 2.20
N ALA A 70 8.58 19.36 1.72
CA ALA A 70 8.57 20.53 2.60
C ALA A 70 7.18 20.71 3.24
N GLY A 71 6.11 20.61 2.46
CA GLY A 71 4.76 20.65 2.99
C GLY A 71 4.44 19.46 3.89
N GLN A 72 4.96 18.26 3.57
CA GLN A 72 4.79 17.09 4.43
C GLN A 72 5.51 17.24 5.77
N LEU A 73 6.68 17.85 5.79
CA LEU A 73 7.40 18.16 7.02
C LEU A 73 6.57 19.06 7.96
N GLU A 74 5.87 20.06 7.39
CA GLU A 74 4.92 20.92 8.14
C GLU A 74 3.72 20.10 8.64
N ASP A 75 3.15 19.22 7.82
CA ASP A 75 2.04 18.35 8.21
C ASP A 75 2.41 17.47 9.40
N ILE A 76 3.60 16.85 9.39
CA ILE A 76 4.10 16.03 10.51
C ILE A 76 4.26 16.88 11.78
N ARG A 77 4.78 18.11 11.68
CA ARG A 77 4.89 19.03 12.83
C ARG A 77 3.53 19.42 13.39
N ASN A 78 2.53 19.62 12.55
CA ASN A 78 1.15 19.89 12.98
C ASN A 78 0.57 18.67 13.72
N LEU A 79 0.83 17.43 13.25
CA LEU A 79 0.44 16.22 13.96
C LEU A 79 1.14 16.09 15.34
N ILE A 80 2.43 16.42 15.42
CA ILE A 80 3.16 16.48 16.69
C ILE A 80 2.51 17.47 17.65
N GLN A 81 2.13 18.67 17.18
CA GLN A 81 1.46 19.69 18.00
C GLN A 81 0.06 19.26 18.43
N ALA A 82 -0.65 18.49 17.60
CA ALA A 82 -1.94 17.91 17.94
C ALA A 82 -1.88 16.83 19.05
N GLY A 83 -0.67 16.44 19.46
CA GLY A 83 -0.45 15.49 20.55
C GLY A 83 -0.87 14.06 20.21
N VAL A 84 -0.57 13.61 18.97
CA VAL A 84 -0.79 12.22 18.56
C VAL A 84 0.19 11.26 19.26
N ASN A 85 -0.19 10.01 19.44
CA ASN A 85 0.65 8.97 20.03
C ASN A 85 1.54 8.28 18.97
N ALA A 86 1.04 8.21 17.72
CA ALA A 86 1.79 7.69 16.60
C ALA A 86 1.49 8.47 15.32
N ILE A 87 2.41 8.42 14.36
CA ILE A 87 2.26 8.96 13.01
C ILE A 87 2.52 7.83 12.01
N VAL A 88 1.55 7.58 11.13
CA VAL A 88 1.71 6.70 9.97
C VAL A 88 1.87 7.59 8.74
N VAL A 89 2.98 7.46 8.04
CA VAL A 89 3.35 8.36 6.94
C VAL A 89 3.68 7.60 5.67
N ASN A 90 3.10 7.98 4.54
CA ASN A 90 3.62 7.62 3.23
C ASN A 90 4.51 8.78 2.76
N PRO A 91 5.85 8.63 2.80
CA PRO A 91 6.76 9.75 2.62
C PRO A 91 6.82 10.24 1.17
N ALA A 92 7.02 11.54 0.98
CA ALA A 92 7.23 12.16 -0.34
C ALA A 92 8.53 11.67 -0.99
N ASN A 93 9.58 11.47 -0.16
CA ASN A 93 10.86 10.90 -0.54
C ASN A 93 11.58 10.32 0.70
N ALA A 94 12.73 9.72 0.51
CA ALA A 94 13.40 8.94 1.55
C ALA A 94 14.01 9.77 2.70
N ASP A 95 14.33 11.03 2.50
CA ASP A 95 15.11 11.86 3.45
C ASP A 95 14.50 13.22 3.80
N GLY A 96 13.61 13.74 2.95
CA GLY A 96 13.08 15.11 3.08
C GLY A 96 12.27 15.38 4.35
N ILE A 97 11.76 14.34 5.00
CA ILE A 97 10.98 14.46 6.24
C ILE A 97 11.73 13.97 7.49
N ASN A 98 13.00 13.56 7.36
CA ASN A 98 13.78 12.97 8.46
C ASN A 98 13.83 13.86 9.70
N ALA A 99 13.97 15.18 9.51
CA ALA A 99 13.99 16.12 10.64
C ALA A 99 12.69 16.08 11.46
N ALA A 100 11.53 16.01 10.80
CA ALA A 100 10.24 15.92 11.50
C ALA A 100 10.01 14.55 12.12
N ILE A 101 10.49 13.46 11.50
CA ILE A 101 10.47 12.12 12.08
C ILE A 101 11.27 12.11 13.38
N LYS A 102 12.49 12.67 13.35
CA LYS A 102 13.33 12.76 14.55
C LYS A 102 12.68 13.62 15.64
N GLU A 103 12.08 14.77 15.30
CA GLU A 103 11.33 15.62 16.23
C GLU A 103 10.17 14.85 16.90
N ALA A 104 9.46 14.00 16.15
CA ALA A 104 8.37 13.16 16.67
C ALA A 104 8.90 12.10 17.63
N THR A 105 9.92 11.35 17.23
CA THR A 105 10.47 10.24 18.01
C THR A 105 11.20 10.72 19.27
N ASP A 106 11.88 11.87 19.24
CA ASP A 106 12.46 12.51 20.42
C ASP A 106 11.40 12.89 21.49
N LYS A 107 10.14 13.04 21.09
CA LYS A 107 8.99 13.27 21.97
C LYS A 107 8.23 11.99 22.37
N GLY A 108 8.76 10.83 21.99
CA GLY A 108 8.13 9.53 22.27
C GLY A 108 6.95 9.18 21.37
N ILE A 109 6.75 9.90 20.26
CA ILE A 109 5.73 9.58 19.26
C ILE A 109 6.26 8.47 18.35
N VAL A 110 5.51 7.38 18.21
CA VAL A 110 5.85 6.28 17.29
C VAL A 110 5.71 6.76 15.84
N VAL A 111 6.70 6.51 15.00
CA VAL A 111 6.59 6.82 13.56
C VAL A 111 6.73 5.53 12.75
N VAL A 112 5.75 5.29 11.88
CA VAL A 112 5.72 4.18 10.92
C VAL A 112 5.64 4.75 9.51
N ALA A 113 6.69 4.54 8.72
CA ALA A 113 6.67 4.82 7.29
C ALA A 113 6.07 3.62 6.54
N VAL A 114 5.13 3.88 5.62
CA VAL A 114 4.45 2.85 4.83
C VAL A 114 4.71 3.05 3.34
N ASP A 115 4.70 1.95 2.58
CA ASP A 115 4.89 1.88 1.13
C ASP A 115 6.30 2.30 0.65
N GLN A 116 6.85 3.35 1.20
CA GLN A 116 8.18 3.88 0.87
C GLN A 116 9.05 3.99 2.12
N ALA A 117 10.32 3.63 1.99
CA ALA A 117 11.26 3.71 3.09
C ALA A 117 11.73 5.15 3.34
N VAL A 118 12.04 5.44 4.60
CA VAL A 118 12.76 6.65 5.04
C VAL A 118 14.15 6.27 5.53
N THR A 119 15.07 7.24 5.54
CA THR A 119 16.46 7.02 6.01
C THR A 119 16.66 7.36 7.48
N GLU A 120 15.66 7.94 8.16
CA GLU A 120 15.72 8.20 9.61
C GLU A 120 15.57 6.89 10.41
N PRO A 121 16.62 6.45 11.14
CA PRO A 121 16.66 5.13 11.75
C PRO A 121 15.74 4.98 12.97
N SER A 122 15.15 6.07 13.48
CA SER A 122 14.19 6.02 14.58
C SER A 122 12.81 5.53 14.13
N ALA A 123 12.44 5.70 12.86
CA ALA A 123 11.18 5.21 12.31
C ALA A 123 11.15 3.69 12.14
N TYR A 124 9.94 3.12 12.21
CA TYR A 124 9.64 1.80 11.68
C TYR A 124 9.22 1.91 10.22
N ILE A 125 9.46 0.89 9.43
CA ILE A 125 9.12 0.83 8.01
C ILE A 125 8.31 -0.43 7.78
N LEU A 126 7.07 -0.30 7.26
CA LEU A 126 6.26 -1.39 6.77
C LEU A 126 5.89 -1.10 5.32
N SER A 127 6.51 -1.79 4.38
CA SER A 127 6.43 -1.48 2.96
C SER A 127 6.16 -2.71 2.12
N ASN A 128 5.49 -2.52 0.99
CA ASN A 128 5.53 -3.52 -0.08
C ASN A 128 6.97 -3.71 -0.56
N ASN A 129 7.37 -4.94 -0.85
CA ASN A 129 8.69 -5.24 -1.39
C ASN A 129 8.76 -4.82 -2.86
N GLN A 130 8.99 -3.51 -3.07
CA GLN A 130 8.91 -2.87 -4.38
C GLN A 130 9.95 -3.39 -5.37
N GLU A 131 11.15 -3.75 -4.90
CA GLU A 131 12.17 -4.37 -5.76
C GLU A 131 11.73 -5.74 -6.25
N GLN A 132 11.21 -6.58 -5.34
CA GLN A 132 10.71 -7.90 -5.70
C GLN A 132 9.46 -7.82 -6.60
N TYR A 133 8.58 -6.82 -6.35
CA TYR A 133 7.45 -6.52 -7.22
C TYR A 133 7.87 -6.35 -8.69
N ALA A 134 8.82 -5.45 -8.94
CA ALA A 134 9.24 -5.16 -10.29
C ALA A 134 10.04 -6.32 -10.91
N TYR A 135 10.85 -7.01 -10.12
CA TYR A 135 11.60 -8.18 -10.58
C TYR A 135 10.65 -9.29 -11.05
N LEU A 136 9.64 -9.66 -10.27
CA LEU A 136 8.68 -10.70 -10.63
C LEU A 136 7.94 -10.35 -11.93
N GLY A 137 7.42 -9.11 -12.00
CA GLY A 137 6.67 -8.66 -13.17
C GLY A 137 7.53 -8.58 -14.42
N ALA A 138 8.74 -8.01 -14.34
CA ALA A 138 9.64 -7.88 -15.47
C ALA A 138 10.14 -9.25 -15.97
N LYS A 139 10.49 -10.14 -15.05
CA LYS A 139 10.92 -11.50 -15.40
C LYS A 139 9.82 -12.26 -16.16
N TRP A 140 8.58 -12.26 -15.61
CA TRP A 140 7.45 -12.87 -16.30
C TRP A 140 7.24 -12.26 -17.69
N LEU A 141 7.28 -10.93 -17.81
CA LEU A 141 7.10 -10.23 -19.08
C LEU A 141 8.15 -10.66 -20.12
N PHE A 142 9.42 -10.67 -19.75
CA PHE A 142 10.52 -11.04 -20.65
C PHE A 142 10.45 -12.52 -21.07
N GLU A 143 9.99 -13.40 -20.19
CA GLU A 143 9.68 -14.79 -20.54
C GLU A 143 8.54 -14.89 -21.57
N GLN A 144 7.46 -14.08 -21.43
CA GLN A 144 6.37 -14.04 -22.40
C GLN A 144 6.79 -13.44 -23.75
N MET A 145 7.75 -12.53 -23.77
CA MET A 145 8.38 -12.01 -25.00
C MET A 145 9.32 -13.02 -25.65
N GLY A 146 9.57 -14.19 -25.06
CA GLY A 146 10.51 -15.20 -25.55
C GLY A 146 11.98 -14.82 -25.32
N GLY A 147 12.24 -13.99 -24.33
CA GLY A 147 13.57 -13.56 -23.88
C GLY A 147 14.27 -12.56 -24.79
N LYS A 148 13.55 -11.89 -25.71
CA LYS A 148 14.13 -10.93 -26.65
C LYS A 148 13.11 -9.90 -27.13
N GLY A 149 13.58 -8.82 -27.73
CA GLY A 149 12.74 -7.76 -28.34
C GLY A 149 12.69 -6.51 -27.47
N THR A 150 11.79 -5.63 -27.79
CA THR A 150 11.68 -4.27 -27.22
C THR A 150 10.55 -4.18 -26.20
N VAL A 151 10.84 -3.70 -25.00
CA VAL A 151 9.85 -3.43 -23.96
C VAL A 151 9.62 -1.92 -23.81
N ILE A 152 8.36 -1.51 -23.67
CA ILE A 152 8.00 -0.18 -23.19
C ILE A 152 7.99 -0.19 -21.66
N TYR A 153 8.78 0.71 -21.07
CA TYR A 153 8.96 0.80 -19.61
C TYR A 153 8.26 2.05 -19.07
N MET A 154 7.02 1.86 -18.56
CA MET A 154 6.19 2.95 -18.04
C MET A 154 6.33 3.01 -16.51
N ARG A 155 7.16 3.93 -16.06
CA ARG A 155 7.53 4.12 -14.65
C ARG A 155 6.49 4.95 -13.90
N GLY A 156 6.65 5.01 -12.57
CA GLY A 156 5.82 5.83 -11.68
C GLY A 156 6.25 7.30 -11.65
N ALA A 157 6.33 7.86 -10.44
CA ALA A 157 6.75 9.24 -10.23
C ALA A 157 8.28 9.31 -10.07
N ALA A 158 8.92 10.16 -10.86
CA ALA A 158 10.36 10.35 -10.82
C ALA A 158 10.85 10.77 -9.42
N GLY A 159 11.83 10.06 -8.87
CA GLY A 159 12.41 10.33 -7.56
C GLY A 159 11.64 9.75 -6.37
N ALA A 160 10.46 9.16 -6.58
CA ALA A 160 9.74 8.45 -5.53
C ALA A 160 10.50 7.18 -5.11
N GLY A 161 10.50 6.87 -3.80
CA GLY A 161 11.20 5.71 -3.26
C GLY A 161 10.72 4.40 -3.88
N ALA A 162 9.41 4.21 -4.00
CA ALA A 162 8.82 3.03 -4.62
C ALA A 162 9.23 2.86 -6.09
N ASP A 163 9.28 3.96 -6.87
CA ASP A 163 9.71 3.91 -8.27
C ASP A 163 11.19 3.56 -8.40
N ASN A 164 12.05 4.13 -7.54
CA ASN A 164 13.47 3.83 -7.51
C ASN A 164 13.76 2.36 -7.16
N ASP A 165 13.02 1.78 -6.22
CA ASP A 165 13.18 0.37 -5.85
C ASP A 165 12.63 -0.56 -6.92
N ARG A 166 11.52 -0.19 -7.58
CA ARG A 166 11.01 -0.91 -8.77
C ARG A 166 12.02 -0.89 -9.92
N ASP A 167 12.68 0.24 -10.15
CA ASP A 167 13.73 0.34 -11.18
C ASP A 167 14.90 -0.63 -10.92
N LYS A 168 15.31 -0.80 -9.66
CA LYS A 168 16.31 -1.81 -9.29
C LYS A 168 15.84 -3.22 -9.63
N GLY A 169 14.60 -3.57 -9.28
CA GLY A 169 14.02 -4.88 -9.56
C GLY A 169 13.87 -5.14 -11.06
N PHE A 170 13.38 -4.17 -11.82
CA PHE A 170 13.27 -4.24 -13.28
C PHE A 170 14.65 -4.48 -13.94
N LYS A 171 15.66 -3.69 -13.58
CA LYS A 171 17.02 -3.81 -14.09
C LYS A 171 17.69 -5.12 -13.70
N ARG A 172 17.38 -5.64 -12.50
CA ARG A 172 17.84 -6.97 -12.09
C ARG A 172 17.28 -8.07 -13.00
N ALA A 173 15.98 -8.02 -13.33
CA ALA A 173 15.39 -8.95 -14.28
C ALA A 173 15.97 -8.75 -15.69
N LEU A 174 16.11 -7.51 -16.16
CA LEU A 174 16.65 -7.19 -17.48
C LEU A 174 18.05 -7.78 -17.68
N ALA A 175 18.88 -7.81 -16.65
CA ALA A 175 20.21 -8.39 -16.71
C ALA A 175 20.22 -9.92 -16.96
N GLU A 176 19.10 -10.61 -16.71
CA GLU A 176 18.94 -12.04 -17.02
C GLU A 176 18.53 -12.29 -18.49
N PHE A 177 18.11 -11.24 -19.22
CA PHE A 177 17.59 -11.32 -20.60
C PHE A 177 18.35 -10.35 -21.53
N PRO A 178 19.58 -10.68 -21.94
CA PRO A 178 20.45 -9.75 -22.67
C PRO A 178 19.96 -9.37 -24.09
N ASP A 179 18.98 -10.10 -24.63
CA ASP A 179 18.39 -9.80 -25.94
C ASP A 179 17.07 -8.99 -25.81
N VAL A 180 16.70 -8.56 -24.59
CA VAL A 180 15.60 -7.63 -24.33
C VAL A 180 16.17 -6.22 -24.22
N GLU A 181 15.59 -5.28 -24.96
CA GLU A 181 15.98 -3.89 -24.96
C GLU A 181 14.83 -2.99 -24.46
N VAL A 182 15.15 -1.93 -23.74
CA VAL A 182 14.17 -0.88 -23.38
C VAL A 182 14.08 0.08 -24.55
N GLY A 183 12.92 0.09 -25.24
CA GLY A 183 12.70 0.97 -26.40
C GLY A 183 12.35 2.39 -25.99
N GLN A 184 11.40 2.52 -25.05
CA GLN A 184 11.03 3.80 -24.44
C GLN A 184 10.87 3.64 -22.94
N GLU A 185 11.38 4.61 -22.19
CA GLU A 185 11.20 4.79 -20.76
C GLU A 185 10.46 6.09 -20.53
N VAL A 186 9.30 6.03 -19.87
CA VAL A 186 8.48 7.21 -19.58
C VAL A 186 8.04 7.23 -18.12
N PHE A 187 7.95 8.41 -17.53
CA PHE A 187 7.42 8.61 -16.18
C PHE A 187 5.94 9.02 -16.28
N THR A 188 5.06 8.22 -15.73
CA THR A 188 3.61 8.45 -15.76
C THR A 188 3.12 9.27 -14.57
N GLY A 189 3.95 9.42 -13.53
CA GLY A 189 3.55 10.02 -12.26
C GLY A 189 2.46 9.24 -11.53
N TRP A 190 2.16 7.99 -11.97
CA TRP A 190 0.99 7.21 -11.57
C TRP A 190 -0.34 7.92 -11.83
N GLN A 191 -0.38 8.77 -12.90
CA GLN A 191 -1.57 9.51 -13.33
C GLN A 191 -2.19 8.81 -14.54
N GLN A 192 -3.45 8.39 -14.44
CA GLN A 192 -4.16 7.63 -15.46
C GLN A 192 -4.19 8.37 -16.81
N ASP A 193 -4.59 9.64 -16.81
CA ASP A 193 -4.70 10.44 -18.04
C ASP A 193 -3.34 10.62 -18.73
N GLN A 194 -2.28 10.90 -17.95
CA GLN A 194 -0.92 11.04 -18.48
C GLN A 194 -0.42 9.73 -19.09
N ALA A 195 -0.65 8.61 -18.40
CA ALA A 195 -0.25 7.30 -18.88
C ALA A 195 -0.98 6.93 -20.17
N LYS A 196 -2.30 7.18 -20.24
CA LYS A 196 -3.10 6.94 -21.45
C LYS A 196 -2.61 7.79 -22.62
N GLN A 197 -2.30 9.07 -22.40
CA GLN A 197 -1.72 9.94 -23.44
C GLN A 197 -0.38 9.40 -23.93
N GLN A 198 0.53 9.05 -23.02
CA GLN A 198 1.87 8.55 -23.36
C GLN A 198 1.81 7.26 -24.18
N ILE A 199 1.00 6.29 -23.78
CA ILE A 199 0.90 5.02 -24.54
C ILE A 199 0.24 5.22 -25.90
N ASN A 200 -0.75 6.14 -26.02
CA ASN A 200 -1.33 6.49 -27.30
C ASN A 200 -0.29 7.13 -28.25
N ASP A 201 0.56 8.00 -27.74
CA ASP A 201 1.64 8.61 -28.52
C ASP A 201 2.67 7.56 -28.99
N ILE A 202 3.00 6.61 -28.12
CA ILE A 202 3.90 5.48 -28.44
C ILE A 202 3.29 4.59 -29.54
N ILE A 203 2.02 4.23 -29.41
CA ILE A 203 1.29 3.43 -30.42
C ILE A 203 1.24 4.20 -31.77
N ALA A 204 0.91 5.49 -31.72
CA ALA A 204 0.80 6.33 -32.92
C ALA A 204 2.16 6.54 -33.63
N ALA A 205 3.27 6.49 -32.92
CA ALA A 205 4.61 6.55 -33.51
C ALA A 205 4.94 5.33 -34.38
N GLY A 206 4.22 4.21 -34.22
CA GLY A 206 4.35 3.00 -35.04
C GLY A 206 5.70 2.29 -34.90
N VAL A 207 6.47 2.55 -33.84
CA VAL A 207 7.71 1.83 -33.55
C VAL A 207 7.34 0.48 -32.92
N PRO A 208 7.80 -0.64 -33.48
CA PRO A 208 7.47 -1.95 -32.92
C PRO A 208 8.00 -2.15 -31.50
N PHE A 209 7.22 -2.83 -30.67
CA PHE A 209 7.61 -3.33 -29.36
C PHE A 209 6.84 -4.62 -29.04
N GLU A 210 7.40 -5.46 -28.16
CA GLU A 210 6.91 -6.80 -27.88
C GLU A 210 6.31 -6.94 -26.48
N GLY A 211 6.40 -5.91 -25.62
CA GLY A 211 5.82 -5.95 -24.28
C GLY A 211 5.72 -4.58 -23.63
N VAL A 212 4.85 -4.48 -22.61
CA VAL A 212 4.70 -3.26 -21.79
C VAL A 212 4.82 -3.63 -20.31
N TRP A 213 5.76 -2.99 -19.63
CA TRP A 213 5.84 -2.99 -18.17
C TRP A 213 5.21 -1.72 -17.61
N THR A 214 4.25 -1.89 -16.72
CA THR A 214 3.57 -0.78 -16.05
C THR A 214 3.43 -1.01 -14.55
N SER A 215 2.86 -0.06 -13.79
CA SER A 215 2.65 -0.22 -12.36
C SER A 215 1.57 0.72 -11.81
N GLY A 216 0.33 0.24 -11.75
CA GLY A 216 -0.79 0.95 -11.12
C GLY A 216 -1.59 1.88 -12.04
N ILE A 217 -1.26 1.88 -13.34
CA ILE A 217 -2.01 2.60 -14.41
C ILE A 217 -2.39 1.64 -15.54
N ASP A 218 -2.42 0.37 -15.25
CA ASP A 218 -2.38 -0.75 -16.19
C ASP A 218 -3.67 -0.87 -16.99
N ASN A 219 -4.80 -0.60 -16.36
CA ASN A 219 -6.10 -0.66 -17.00
C ASN A 219 -6.23 0.33 -18.17
N VAL A 220 -5.74 1.56 -18.06
CA VAL A 220 -5.79 2.53 -19.18
C VAL A 220 -4.81 2.20 -20.29
N ILE A 221 -3.76 1.44 -20.00
CA ILE A 221 -2.86 0.94 -21.05
C ILE A 221 -3.58 -0.10 -21.90
N VAL A 222 -4.27 -1.06 -21.28
CA VAL A 222 -5.09 -2.05 -22.01
C VAL A 222 -6.19 -1.36 -22.81
N ASP A 223 -6.90 -0.37 -22.22
CA ASP A 223 -7.91 0.41 -22.91
C ASP A 223 -7.38 1.09 -24.18
N ALA A 224 -6.18 1.65 -24.13
CA ALA A 224 -5.55 2.31 -25.27
C ALA A 224 -5.31 1.33 -26.45
N PHE A 225 -4.88 0.10 -26.17
CA PHE A 225 -4.74 -0.93 -27.21
C PHE A 225 -6.10 -1.33 -27.81
N VAL A 226 -7.10 -1.54 -26.95
CA VAL A 226 -8.46 -1.90 -27.40
C VAL A 226 -9.10 -0.79 -28.23
N GLU A 227 -9.03 0.45 -27.78
CA GLU A 227 -9.61 1.62 -28.45
C GLU A 227 -8.94 1.92 -29.80
N SER A 228 -7.60 1.75 -29.89
CA SER A 228 -6.88 1.97 -31.14
C SER A 228 -6.96 0.80 -32.12
N GLY A 229 -7.44 -0.38 -31.69
CA GLY A 229 -7.39 -1.60 -32.47
C GLY A 229 -5.97 -2.13 -32.73
N THR A 230 -4.99 -1.66 -31.98
CA THR A 230 -3.59 -2.13 -32.06
C THR A 230 -3.51 -3.55 -31.52
N PRO A 231 -2.76 -4.47 -32.17
CA PRO A 231 -2.58 -5.80 -31.64
C PRO A 231 -1.99 -5.80 -30.24
N LEU A 232 -2.62 -6.55 -29.33
CA LEU A 232 -2.18 -6.68 -27.94
C LEU A 232 -0.80 -7.36 -27.87
N VAL A 233 0.06 -6.84 -27.03
CA VAL A 233 1.32 -7.45 -26.59
C VAL A 233 1.18 -7.91 -25.14
N PRO A 234 2.07 -8.74 -24.59
CA PRO A 234 2.11 -9.02 -23.16
C PRO A 234 2.23 -7.73 -22.32
N ILE A 235 1.38 -7.62 -21.30
CA ILE A 235 1.35 -6.47 -20.38
C ILE A 235 1.46 -6.97 -18.95
N VAL A 236 2.35 -6.38 -18.17
CA VAL A 236 2.44 -6.62 -16.73
C VAL A 236 2.18 -5.33 -15.98
N GLY A 237 1.46 -5.43 -14.86
CA GLY A 237 1.10 -4.29 -14.05
C GLY A 237 0.83 -4.64 -12.59
N ALA A 238 0.16 -3.72 -11.88
CA ALA A 238 -0.29 -3.92 -10.52
C ALA A 238 -1.64 -4.66 -10.48
N ASP A 239 -2.05 -5.04 -9.29
CA ASP A 239 -3.30 -5.75 -9.03
C ASP A 239 -4.53 -4.82 -8.90
N ASN A 240 -4.60 -3.72 -9.67
CA ASN A 240 -5.80 -2.89 -9.66
C ASN A 240 -7.02 -3.61 -10.25
N ALA A 241 -8.21 -3.32 -9.71
CA ALA A 241 -9.44 -4.03 -10.02
C ALA A 241 -9.81 -3.95 -11.52
N GLY A 242 -9.53 -2.83 -12.17
CA GLY A 242 -9.73 -2.66 -13.60
C GLY A 242 -8.87 -3.62 -14.42
N PHE A 243 -7.56 -3.65 -14.16
CA PHE A 243 -6.64 -4.53 -14.88
C PHE A 243 -6.90 -6.02 -14.61
N VAL A 244 -7.13 -6.40 -13.34
CA VAL A 244 -7.52 -7.78 -12.97
C VAL A 244 -8.79 -8.20 -13.71
N GLY A 245 -9.78 -7.32 -13.83
CA GLY A 245 -10.99 -7.55 -14.64
C GLY A 245 -10.66 -7.74 -16.12
N GLN A 246 -9.79 -6.91 -16.70
CA GLN A 246 -9.38 -6.99 -18.10
C GLN A 246 -8.58 -8.26 -18.41
N LEU A 247 -7.71 -8.72 -17.49
CA LEU A 247 -7.00 -9.99 -17.64
C LEU A 247 -7.92 -11.21 -17.79
N SER A 248 -9.15 -11.10 -17.30
CA SER A 248 -10.16 -12.16 -17.39
C SER A 248 -11.15 -11.96 -18.56
N SER A 249 -11.29 -10.74 -19.08
CA SER A 249 -12.38 -10.38 -20.01
C SER A 249 -11.93 -9.93 -21.41
N VAL A 250 -10.70 -9.40 -21.54
CA VAL A 250 -10.19 -8.92 -22.83
C VAL A 250 -9.60 -10.08 -23.62
N GLU A 251 -10.26 -10.43 -24.74
CA GLU A 251 -9.82 -11.52 -25.62
C GLU A 251 -8.43 -11.22 -26.20
N GLY A 252 -7.54 -12.20 -26.13
CA GLY A 252 -6.17 -12.11 -26.66
C GLY A 252 -5.17 -11.40 -25.75
N LEU A 253 -5.61 -10.75 -24.66
CA LEU A 253 -4.70 -10.15 -23.69
C LEU A 253 -3.91 -11.25 -22.97
N LYS A 254 -2.59 -11.19 -23.04
CA LYS A 254 -1.68 -11.91 -22.16
C LYS A 254 -1.14 -10.93 -21.12
N GLY A 255 -1.31 -11.23 -19.85
CA GLY A 255 -0.85 -10.30 -18.84
C GLY A 255 -0.72 -10.93 -17.46
N ALA A 256 -0.03 -10.19 -16.59
CA ALA A 256 0.10 -10.54 -15.19
C ALA A 256 -0.07 -9.31 -14.30
N ALA A 257 -0.76 -9.49 -13.20
CA ALA A 257 -0.86 -8.55 -12.12
C ALA A 257 0.08 -8.96 -10.98
N VAL A 258 0.89 -8.02 -10.50
CA VAL A 258 1.74 -8.23 -9.32
C VAL A 258 1.09 -7.49 -8.14
N THR A 259 0.91 -8.17 -7.01
CA THR A 259 0.22 -7.57 -5.86
C THR A 259 1.03 -6.42 -5.26
N ASN A 260 0.34 -5.30 -5.04
CA ASN A 260 0.88 -4.11 -4.40
C ASN A 260 -0.22 -3.46 -3.53
N PRO A 261 -0.57 -4.10 -2.41
CA PRO A 261 -1.74 -3.73 -1.63
C PRO A 261 -1.65 -2.32 -1.02
N GLY A 262 -2.67 -1.48 -1.25
CA GLY A 262 -2.86 -0.22 -0.54
C GLY A 262 -3.14 -0.43 0.96
N SER A 263 -3.63 -1.61 1.31
CA SER A 263 -3.82 -2.06 2.70
C SER A 263 -2.53 -2.07 3.55
N VAL A 264 -1.34 -1.86 2.95
CA VAL A 264 -0.10 -1.56 3.69
C VAL A 264 -0.27 -0.36 4.64
N GLY A 265 -1.16 0.59 4.32
CA GLY A 265 -1.54 1.68 5.21
C GLY A 265 -2.23 1.20 6.49
N GLY A 266 -3.22 0.31 6.36
CA GLY A 266 -3.89 -0.33 7.50
C GLY A 266 -2.92 -1.14 8.36
N ALA A 267 -2.04 -1.93 7.70
CA ALA A 267 -0.97 -2.65 8.39
C ALA A 267 -0.02 -1.71 9.16
N GLY A 268 0.26 -0.50 8.62
CA GLY A 268 1.03 0.53 9.32
C GLY A 268 0.34 1.04 10.58
N VAL A 269 -0.99 1.20 10.56
CA VAL A 269 -1.78 1.53 11.76
C VAL A 269 -1.73 0.39 12.77
N ALA A 270 -1.89 -0.86 12.33
CA ALA A 270 -1.79 -2.04 13.20
C ALA A 270 -0.40 -2.14 13.86
N LEU A 271 0.68 -1.90 13.09
CA LEU A 271 2.04 -1.87 13.63
C LEU A 271 2.23 -0.75 14.65
N ALA A 272 1.71 0.46 14.37
CA ALA A 272 1.78 1.58 15.32
C ALA A 272 1.09 1.23 16.64
N ILE A 273 -0.10 0.62 16.60
CA ILE A 273 -0.83 0.15 17.79
C ILE A 273 -0.03 -0.94 18.52
N GLN A 274 0.54 -1.90 17.80
CA GLN A 274 1.36 -2.96 18.38
C GLN A 274 2.55 -2.39 19.16
N ILE A 275 3.23 -1.37 18.62
CA ILE A 275 4.36 -0.71 19.27
C ILE A 275 3.90 0.06 20.50
N LEU A 276 2.77 0.79 20.42
CA LEU A 276 2.18 1.52 21.55
C LEU A 276 1.74 0.59 22.69
N ASP A 277 1.33 -0.64 22.35
CA ASP A 277 1.02 -1.71 23.33
C ASP A 277 2.29 -2.36 23.95
N GLY A 278 3.49 -1.87 23.63
CA GLY A 278 4.76 -2.42 24.14
C GLY A 278 5.22 -3.70 23.43
N LYS A 279 4.69 -3.99 22.24
CA LYS A 279 4.99 -5.20 21.44
C LYS A 279 5.74 -4.84 20.15
N ALA A 280 6.72 -3.95 20.24
CA ALA A 280 7.52 -3.56 19.08
C ALA A 280 8.23 -4.78 18.46
N PRO A 281 8.27 -4.89 17.11
CA PRO A 281 9.05 -5.94 16.47
C PRO A 281 10.56 -5.71 16.69
N GLU A 282 11.34 -6.80 16.68
CA GLU A 282 12.79 -6.73 16.80
C GLU A 282 13.44 -5.98 15.64
N GLN A 283 12.91 -6.16 14.43
CA GLN A 283 13.39 -5.45 13.24
C GLN A 283 12.44 -4.31 12.88
N LYS A 284 13.00 -3.16 12.58
CA LYS A 284 12.23 -1.98 12.20
C LYS A 284 11.75 -2.00 10.73
N LEU A 285 12.32 -2.84 9.90
CA LEU A 285 11.92 -3.04 8.51
C LEU A 285 11.09 -4.31 8.37
N VAL A 286 9.85 -4.14 7.94
CA VAL A 286 8.91 -5.21 7.59
C VAL A 286 8.57 -5.05 6.10
N LEU A 287 8.81 -6.08 5.32
CA LEU A 287 8.45 -6.12 3.91
C LEU A 287 7.28 -7.08 3.68
N VAL A 288 6.32 -6.64 2.90
CA VAL A 288 5.22 -7.46 2.37
C VAL A 288 5.64 -7.94 1.00
N ASP A 289 5.85 -9.25 0.87
CA ASP A 289 6.28 -9.83 -0.39
C ASP A 289 5.12 -9.89 -1.38
N PRO A 290 5.35 -9.51 -2.65
CA PRO A 290 4.35 -9.55 -3.70
C PRO A 290 4.13 -10.97 -4.21
N VAL A 291 2.93 -11.20 -4.76
CA VAL A 291 2.56 -12.40 -5.50
C VAL A 291 2.23 -11.99 -6.94
N LEU A 292 2.59 -12.83 -7.90
CA LEU A 292 2.25 -12.62 -9.31
C LEU A 292 1.07 -13.53 -9.69
N TRP A 293 0.05 -12.95 -10.33
CA TRP A 293 -1.13 -13.63 -10.87
C TRP A 293 -1.17 -13.39 -12.38
N ASP A 294 -1.03 -14.42 -13.17
CA ASP A 294 -1.05 -14.32 -14.63
C ASP A 294 -2.26 -15.03 -15.24
N ASN A 295 -2.66 -14.62 -16.43
CA ASN A 295 -3.75 -15.26 -17.16
C ASN A 295 -3.28 -16.32 -18.17
N THR A 296 -2.01 -16.72 -18.12
CA THR A 296 -1.43 -17.73 -19.01
C THR A 296 -1.34 -19.10 -18.35
N SER A 297 -1.29 -19.17 -17.02
CA SER A 297 -1.29 -20.40 -16.23
C SER A 297 -2.66 -20.67 -15.60
N ASP A 298 -2.98 -21.94 -15.30
CA ASP A 298 -4.23 -22.30 -14.64
C ASP A 298 -4.30 -21.81 -13.19
N ASP A 299 -3.16 -21.87 -12.49
CA ASP A 299 -3.05 -21.35 -11.12
C ASP A 299 -3.22 -19.84 -11.08
N GLY A 300 -2.60 -19.10 -12.01
CA GLY A 300 -2.75 -17.65 -12.13
C GLY A 300 -4.18 -17.24 -12.44
N LYS A 301 -4.86 -17.93 -13.37
CA LYS A 301 -6.29 -17.70 -13.68
C LYS A 301 -7.18 -17.92 -12.46
N ALA A 302 -6.91 -18.97 -11.67
CA ALA A 302 -7.67 -19.24 -10.45
C ALA A 302 -7.49 -18.12 -9.40
N LEU A 303 -6.26 -17.61 -9.24
CA LEU A 303 -5.96 -16.48 -8.36
C LEU A 303 -6.66 -15.19 -8.83
N LEU A 304 -6.59 -14.86 -10.12
CA LEU A 304 -7.28 -13.71 -10.71
C LEU A 304 -8.80 -13.80 -10.52
N ALA A 305 -9.40 -14.96 -10.79
CA ALA A 305 -10.84 -15.18 -10.60
C ALA A 305 -11.26 -15.05 -9.13
N GLY A 306 -10.42 -15.51 -8.20
CA GLY A 306 -10.68 -15.38 -6.76
C GLY A 306 -10.51 -13.96 -6.22
N ALA A 307 -9.67 -13.15 -6.87
CA ALA A 307 -9.38 -11.76 -6.47
C ALA A 307 -10.30 -10.74 -7.13
N ALA A 308 -10.88 -11.05 -8.30
CA ALA A 308 -11.72 -10.12 -9.05
C ALA A 308 -12.91 -9.61 -8.21
N ASN A 309 -13.06 -8.31 -8.08
CA ASN A 309 -14.16 -7.69 -7.35
C ASN A 309 -14.71 -6.47 -8.11
N PRO A 310 -15.88 -6.62 -8.78
CA PRO A 310 -16.46 -5.54 -9.57
C PRO A 310 -17.03 -4.37 -8.74
N ASN A 311 -17.07 -4.49 -7.41
CA ASN A 311 -17.54 -3.43 -6.51
C ASN A 311 -16.42 -2.45 -6.11
N LEU A 312 -15.16 -2.78 -6.43
CA LEU A 312 -14.03 -1.87 -6.19
C LEU A 312 -13.91 -0.85 -7.32
N SER A 313 -13.40 0.32 -6.99
CA SER A 313 -12.95 1.27 -8.01
C SER A 313 -11.91 0.61 -8.91
N PRO A 314 -11.95 0.81 -10.24
CA PRO A 314 -10.97 0.23 -11.16
C PRO A 314 -9.50 0.52 -10.81
N GLU A 315 -9.25 1.62 -10.12
CA GLU A 315 -7.90 2.04 -9.70
C GLU A 315 -7.45 1.45 -8.35
N TRP A 316 -8.36 0.82 -7.60
CA TRP A 316 -8.04 0.22 -6.31
C TRP A 316 -7.38 -1.14 -6.50
N PRO A 317 -6.31 -1.47 -5.75
CA PRO A 317 -5.81 -2.82 -5.64
C PRO A 317 -6.91 -3.79 -5.18
N VAL A 318 -6.94 -4.99 -5.73
CA VAL A 318 -7.86 -6.03 -5.23
C VAL A 318 -7.37 -6.70 -3.96
N SER A 319 -6.09 -6.54 -3.63
CA SER A 319 -5.47 -7.01 -2.39
C SER A 319 -5.78 -6.08 -1.22
N VAL A 320 -7.05 -6.04 -0.80
CA VAL A 320 -7.57 -5.08 0.20
C VAL A 320 -7.21 -5.42 1.65
N SER A 321 -6.49 -6.51 1.90
CA SER A 321 -6.04 -6.93 3.24
C SER A 321 -4.68 -7.59 3.18
N ILE A 322 -3.94 -7.53 4.30
CA ILE A 322 -2.66 -8.23 4.48
C ILE A 322 -2.83 -9.21 5.64
N PRO A 323 -2.82 -10.54 5.37
CA PRO A 323 -2.98 -11.56 6.40
C PRO A 323 -1.97 -11.39 7.55
N GLY A 324 -2.47 -11.44 8.78
CA GLY A 324 -1.65 -11.27 9.99
C GLY A 324 -1.39 -9.82 10.39
N TRP A 325 -1.78 -8.84 9.57
CA TRP A 325 -1.61 -7.42 9.85
C TRP A 325 -2.93 -6.66 9.93
N THR A 326 -3.86 -6.90 9.02
CA THR A 326 -5.11 -6.14 8.95
C THR A 326 -6.28 -6.93 9.53
N ASN A 327 -7.20 -6.24 10.22
CA ASN A 327 -8.31 -6.84 10.95
C ASN A 327 -9.69 -6.40 10.44
N TYR A 328 -9.76 -5.46 9.51
CA TYR A 328 -11.02 -4.98 8.94
C TYR A 328 -11.56 -5.92 7.84
N THR A 329 -12.85 -5.76 7.55
CA THR A 329 -13.54 -6.48 6.46
C THR A 329 -13.52 -5.66 5.15
N MET A 330 -13.86 -6.33 4.03
CA MET A 330 -14.07 -5.67 2.72
C MET A 330 -15.09 -4.53 2.83
N ASP A 331 -16.21 -4.72 3.53
CA ASP A 331 -17.22 -3.68 3.68
C ASP A 331 -16.72 -2.49 4.47
N GLN A 332 -15.84 -2.70 5.45
CA GLN A 332 -15.25 -1.62 6.24
C GLN A 332 -14.28 -0.76 5.44
N ILE A 333 -13.44 -1.37 4.58
CA ILE A 333 -12.53 -0.59 3.74
C ILE A 333 -13.31 0.18 2.65
N ILE A 334 -14.33 -0.43 2.04
CA ILE A 334 -15.20 0.25 1.06
C ILE A 334 -15.97 1.40 1.70
N ALA A 335 -16.45 1.23 2.94
CA ALA A 335 -17.12 2.30 3.68
C ALA A 335 -16.20 3.50 3.98
N CYS A 336 -14.90 3.30 4.03
CA CYS A 336 -13.86 4.30 4.25
C CYS A 336 -14.11 5.18 5.50
N LYS A 337 -14.59 4.56 6.58
CA LYS A 337 -14.92 5.25 7.85
C LYS A 337 -13.88 4.95 8.92
N GLY A 338 -13.49 6.00 9.63
CA GLY A 338 -12.64 5.95 10.80
C GLY A 338 -13.40 6.10 12.11
N PRO A 339 -12.68 6.05 13.25
CA PRO A 339 -13.26 6.29 14.57
C PRO A 339 -13.95 7.66 14.64
N GLY A 340 -15.25 7.67 15.00
CA GLY A 340 -16.05 8.89 15.17
C GLY A 340 -16.70 9.43 13.88
N GLU A 341 -16.59 8.72 12.74
CA GLU A 341 -17.22 9.10 11.47
C GLU A 341 -18.52 8.34 11.17
#